data_6878fae0f69e68db0b28652896d4d379
#
_entry.id   6878fae0f69e68db0b28652896d4d379
#
_cell.length_a   1.000
_cell.length_b   1.000
_cell.length_c   1.000
_cell.angle_alpha   90.00
_cell.angle_beta   90.00
_cell.angle_gamma   90.00
#
_symmetry.space_group_name_H-M   'P 1'
#
loop_
_entity.id
_entity.type
_entity.pdbx_description
1 polymer ?
#
loop_
_entity_poly.entity_id
_entity_poly.type
_entity_poly.pdbx_seq_one_letter_code
_entity_poly.pdbx_strand_id
1 'polypeptide(L)'
;MQHPIKQALRIFLASLLISLFCTTNALAADRSITLNDGQHIQLKMPIGKVFISNPDIADYKIINDNTLVVFAKGVGQSRLIVYGVNDDVLLSDRIVVDLDLTDVRRQLKFHFPDAKVKVQSVGEQVAVSGVVDSEGTRDDIYRLVASLLGRKN
;
A
#
# COMPACT_ATOMS: atom_id res chain seq x y z
N MET A 1 -16.37 -38.16 49.48
CA MET A 1 -16.83 -38.13 48.06
C MET A 1 -16.86 -36.68 47.58
N GLN A 2 -15.82 -36.24 46.89
CA GLN A 2 -15.79 -34.86 46.34
C GLN A 2 -16.52 -34.86 45.00
N HIS A 3 -17.48 -33.94 44.84
CA HIS A 3 -18.36 -33.85 43.70
C HIS A 3 -17.59 -33.60 42.38
N PRO A 4 -17.70 -34.46 41.35
CA PRO A 4 -17.02 -34.32 40.06
C PRO A 4 -17.42 -33.05 39.33
N ILE A 5 -18.56 -32.45 39.65
CA ILE A 5 -19.07 -31.20 39.04
C ILE A 5 -18.18 -29.98 39.33
N LYS A 6 -17.57 -29.90 40.53
CA LYS A 6 -16.66 -28.78 40.88
C LYS A 6 -15.31 -28.84 40.16
N GLN A 7 -14.84 -30.04 39.83
CA GLN A 7 -13.60 -30.19 39.02
C GLN A 7 -13.86 -29.87 37.56
N ALA A 8 -14.96 -30.31 36.97
CA ALA A 8 -15.36 -29.99 35.62
C ALA A 8 -15.53 -28.47 35.40
N LEU A 9 -16.16 -27.80 36.36
CA LEU A 9 -16.35 -26.34 36.30
C LEU A 9 -15.03 -25.56 36.41
N ARG A 10 -14.05 -26.02 37.19
CA ARG A 10 -12.71 -25.40 37.30
C ARG A 10 -11.90 -25.58 36.04
N ILE A 11 -11.99 -26.72 35.37
CA ILE A 11 -11.33 -26.99 34.09
C ILE A 11 -11.95 -26.12 32.97
N PHE A 12 -13.28 -25.97 32.99
CA PHE A 12 -13.99 -25.13 32.02
C PHE A 12 -13.67 -23.62 32.19
N LEU A 13 -13.54 -23.13 33.41
CA LEU A 13 -13.11 -21.75 33.68
C LEU A 13 -11.63 -21.50 33.30
N ALA A 14 -10.75 -22.48 33.51
CA ALA A 14 -9.35 -22.38 33.16
C ALA A 14 -9.15 -22.39 31.64
N SER A 15 -9.93 -23.16 30.87
CA SER A 15 -9.87 -23.16 29.41
C SER A 15 -10.43 -21.87 28.77
N LEU A 16 -11.40 -21.23 29.40
CA LEU A 16 -11.97 -19.95 28.94
C LEU A 16 -11.01 -18.77 29.13
N LEU A 17 -10.15 -18.83 30.16
CA LEU A 17 -9.13 -17.79 30.41
C LEU A 17 -7.94 -17.86 29.46
N ILE A 18 -7.65 -18.99 28.83
CA ILE A 18 -6.53 -19.19 27.89
C ILE A 18 -6.88 -18.63 26.49
N SER A 19 -8.16 -18.55 26.13
CA SER A 19 -8.60 -18.05 24.82
C SER A 19 -8.61 -16.51 24.70
N LEU A 20 -8.31 -15.76 25.76
CA LEU A 20 -8.34 -14.29 25.75
C LEU A 20 -6.99 -13.63 25.44
N PHE A 21 -5.91 -14.41 25.20
CA PHE A 21 -4.68 -13.91 24.61
C PHE A 21 -4.83 -13.84 23.09
N CYS A 22 -5.77 -13.01 22.63
CA CYS A 22 -5.80 -12.57 21.24
C CYS A 22 -4.62 -11.61 21.04
N THR A 23 -3.47 -12.14 20.61
CA THR A 23 -2.36 -11.33 20.14
C THR A 23 -2.85 -10.55 18.94
N THR A 24 -3.09 -9.24 19.13
CA THR A 24 -3.29 -8.32 18.01
C THR A 24 -2.00 -8.24 17.21
N ASN A 25 -1.85 -9.14 16.24
CA ASN A 25 -0.83 -8.96 15.21
C ASN A 25 -1.17 -7.65 14.51
N ALA A 26 -0.28 -6.67 14.62
CA ALA A 26 -0.32 -5.49 13.77
C ALA A 26 -0.15 -5.99 12.33
N LEU A 27 -1.25 -6.11 11.59
CA LEU A 27 -1.23 -6.46 10.18
C LEU A 27 -0.46 -5.33 9.46
N ALA A 28 0.69 -5.68 8.90
CA ALA A 28 1.39 -4.79 7.99
C ALA A 28 0.45 -4.52 6.80
N ALA A 29 0.04 -3.28 6.64
CA ALA A 29 -0.79 -2.89 5.51
C ALA A 29 0.09 -2.56 4.30
N ASP A 30 -0.39 -2.90 3.11
CA ASP A 30 0.18 -2.41 1.86
C ASP A 30 -0.43 -1.04 1.56
N ARG A 31 0.44 -0.03 1.46
CA ARG A 31 0.07 1.35 1.17
C ARG A 31 0.60 1.71 -0.21
N SER A 32 -0.30 1.82 -1.19
CA SER A 32 0.06 2.26 -2.54
C SER A 32 0.04 3.79 -2.61
N ILE A 33 1.10 4.37 -3.14
CA ILE A 33 1.24 5.80 -3.39
C ILE A 33 1.68 5.98 -4.85
N THR A 34 1.11 6.95 -5.54
CA THR A 34 1.53 7.28 -6.91
C THR A 34 2.83 8.09 -6.88
N LEU A 35 3.71 7.88 -7.84
CA LEU A 35 4.95 8.65 -7.97
C LEU A 35 4.67 10.16 -7.96
N ASN A 36 5.49 10.91 -7.21
CA ASN A 36 5.37 12.35 -6.95
C ASN A 36 4.11 12.78 -6.16
N ASP A 37 3.43 11.82 -5.52
CA ASP A 37 2.31 12.09 -4.61
C ASP A 37 2.73 11.87 -3.15
N GLY A 38 1.88 12.30 -2.22
CA GLY A 38 2.10 12.18 -0.78
C GLY A 38 0.85 11.79 -0.04
N GLN A 39 1.03 11.05 1.04
CA GLN A 39 -0.07 10.60 1.89
C GLN A 39 0.12 11.02 3.34
N HIS A 40 -0.90 11.66 3.92
CA HIS A 40 -0.95 11.96 5.34
C HIS A 40 -1.25 10.70 6.15
N ILE A 41 -0.47 10.51 7.20
CA ILE A 41 -0.66 9.43 8.18
C ILE A 41 -0.78 10.06 9.56
N GLN A 42 -1.96 9.91 10.16
CA GLN A 42 -2.23 10.35 11.52
C GLN A 42 -2.24 9.14 12.46
N LEU A 43 -1.46 9.22 13.52
CA LEU A 43 -1.33 8.21 14.55
C LEU A 43 -2.11 8.59 15.80
N LYS A 44 -2.44 7.59 16.61
CA LYS A 44 -3.14 7.81 17.89
C LYS A 44 -2.22 8.26 19.01
N MET A 45 -0.92 8.01 18.88
CA MET A 45 0.11 8.26 19.88
C MET A 45 1.25 9.11 19.31
N PRO A 46 2.01 9.82 20.12
CA PRO A 46 3.13 10.63 19.67
C PRO A 46 4.23 9.79 19.01
N ILE A 47 4.79 10.35 17.93
CA ILE A 47 5.88 9.79 17.16
C ILE A 47 7.19 9.98 17.94
N GLY A 48 7.90 8.88 18.22
CA GLY A 48 9.25 8.91 18.77
C GLY A 48 10.33 8.83 17.71
N LYS A 49 10.22 7.80 16.83
CA LYS A 49 11.20 7.54 15.75
C LYS A 49 10.46 7.06 14.50
N VAL A 50 11.05 7.39 13.35
CA VAL A 50 10.56 6.90 12.04
C VAL A 50 11.72 6.26 11.30
N PHE A 51 11.48 5.09 10.74
CA PHE A 51 12.42 4.36 9.89
C PHE A 51 11.81 4.14 8.51
N ILE A 52 12.61 4.40 7.48
CA ILE A 52 12.29 4.06 6.09
C ILE A 52 13.42 3.22 5.50
N SER A 53 13.07 2.08 4.86
CA SER A 53 14.08 1.12 4.41
C SER A 53 14.80 1.54 3.13
N ASN A 54 14.11 2.28 2.26
CA ASN A 54 14.66 2.79 1.01
C ASN A 54 14.20 4.24 0.78
N PRO A 55 15.05 5.24 1.12
CA PRO A 55 14.72 6.66 0.97
C PRO A 55 14.72 7.16 -0.48
N ASP A 56 15.19 6.36 -1.44
CA ASP A 56 15.12 6.70 -2.87
C ASP A 56 13.73 6.41 -3.45
N ILE A 57 13.00 5.47 -2.86
CA ILE A 57 11.64 5.09 -3.26
C ILE A 57 10.59 5.95 -2.57
N ALA A 58 10.69 6.10 -1.26
CA ALA A 58 9.78 6.92 -0.47
C ALA A 58 10.53 7.59 0.66
N ASP A 59 10.03 8.76 1.08
CA ASP A 59 10.59 9.50 2.19
C ASP A 59 9.45 10.06 3.04
N TYR A 60 9.74 10.65 4.20
CA TYR A 60 8.73 11.15 5.10
C TYR A 60 9.08 12.53 5.66
N LYS A 61 8.06 13.24 6.13
CA LYS A 61 8.20 14.47 6.90
C LYS A 61 7.24 14.43 8.08
N ILE A 62 7.75 14.64 9.28
CA ILE A 62 6.93 14.80 10.49
C ILE A 62 6.33 16.22 10.47
N ILE A 63 5.01 16.31 10.59
CA ILE A 63 4.26 17.56 10.57
C ILE A 63 3.99 18.07 11.99
N ASN A 64 3.64 17.14 12.89
CA ASN A 64 3.44 17.39 14.32
C ASN A 64 3.66 16.10 15.12
N ASP A 65 3.42 16.13 16.43
CA ASP A 65 3.73 15.01 17.33
C ASP A 65 3.10 13.67 16.94
N ASN A 66 2.00 13.65 16.22
CA ASN A 66 1.28 12.42 15.85
C ASN A 66 0.94 12.30 14.36
N THR A 67 1.46 13.20 13.53
CA THR A 67 1.17 13.21 12.10
C THR A 67 2.44 13.28 11.27
N LEU A 68 2.55 12.42 10.28
CA LEU A 68 3.60 12.49 9.27
C LEU A 68 3.00 12.42 7.86
N VAL A 69 3.75 12.92 6.90
CA VAL A 69 3.48 12.74 5.46
C VAL A 69 4.55 11.82 4.91
N VAL A 70 4.11 10.79 4.18
CA VAL A 70 5.00 9.96 3.35
C VAL A 70 4.83 10.41 1.92
N PHE A 71 5.92 10.62 1.20
CA PHE A 71 5.92 11.03 -0.20
C PHE A 71 6.76 10.09 -1.06
N ALA A 72 6.25 9.84 -2.25
CA ALA A 72 6.85 8.93 -3.23
C ALA A 72 7.90 9.68 -4.06
N LYS A 73 9.12 9.13 -4.15
CA LYS A 73 10.27 9.69 -4.89
C LYS A 73 10.64 8.85 -6.10
N GLY A 74 10.54 7.54 -6.00
CA GLY A 74 10.87 6.60 -7.07
C GLY A 74 9.91 5.43 -7.10
N VAL A 75 9.77 4.79 -8.26
CA VAL A 75 8.95 3.59 -8.41
C VAL A 75 9.61 2.41 -7.70
N GLY A 76 8.82 1.62 -6.97
CA GLY A 76 9.34 0.46 -6.25
C GLY A 76 8.67 0.24 -4.90
N GLN A 77 9.40 -0.36 -3.96
CA GLN A 77 8.88 -0.69 -2.64
C GLN A 77 9.83 -0.21 -1.54
N SER A 78 9.26 0.30 -0.48
CA SER A 78 9.96 0.66 0.76
C SER A 78 9.14 0.21 1.96
N ARG A 79 9.75 0.12 3.13
CA ARG A 79 9.05 -0.15 4.38
C ARG A 79 9.13 1.07 5.28
N LEU A 80 7.98 1.48 5.78
CA LEU A 80 7.85 2.52 6.79
C LEU A 80 7.55 1.88 8.14
N ILE A 81 8.35 2.18 9.15
CA ILE A 81 8.09 1.78 10.53
C ILE A 81 8.10 3.05 11.39
N VAL A 82 7.06 3.23 12.17
CA VAL A 82 6.95 4.35 13.11
C VAL A 82 6.91 3.79 14.53
N TYR A 83 7.78 4.31 15.38
CA TYR A 83 7.85 3.98 16.79
C TYR A 83 7.30 5.13 17.63
N GLY A 84 6.64 4.80 18.71
CA GLY A 84 6.26 5.74 19.75
C GLY A 84 7.43 6.18 20.62
N VAL A 85 7.15 7.08 21.55
CA VAL A 85 8.16 7.61 22.50
C VAL A 85 8.72 6.53 23.45
N ASN A 86 8.01 5.41 23.62
CA ASN A 86 8.43 4.27 24.46
C ASN A 86 9.00 3.12 23.62
N ASP A 87 9.38 3.37 22.37
CA ASP A 87 9.90 2.39 21.41
C ASP A 87 8.90 1.28 21.00
N ASP A 88 7.60 1.43 21.27
CA ASP A 88 6.54 0.57 20.77
C ASP A 88 6.26 0.86 19.28
N VAL A 89 5.96 -0.18 18.50
CA VAL A 89 5.65 -0.03 17.08
C VAL A 89 4.22 0.49 16.92
N LEU A 90 4.08 1.72 16.42
CA LEU A 90 2.79 2.36 16.15
C LEU A 90 2.26 2.03 14.75
N LEU A 91 3.17 1.86 13.78
CA LEU A 91 2.86 1.57 12.38
C LEU A 91 3.99 0.76 11.74
N SER A 92 3.63 -0.22 10.91
CA SER A 92 4.57 -0.95 10.06
C SER A 92 3.91 -1.26 8.73
N ASP A 93 4.08 -0.35 7.75
CA ASP A 93 3.47 -0.46 6.43
C ASP A 93 4.52 -0.73 5.35
N ARG A 94 4.12 -1.49 4.34
CA ARG A 94 4.86 -1.57 3.08
C ARG A 94 4.34 -0.48 2.15
N ILE A 95 5.22 0.42 1.75
CA ILE A 95 4.95 1.48 0.79
C ILE A 95 5.26 0.94 -0.61
N VAL A 96 4.27 0.93 -1.47
CA VAL A 96 4.40 0.56 -2.88
C VAL A 96 4.20 1.83 -3.71
N VAL A 97 5.21 2.19 -4.49
CA VAL A 97 5.16 3.38 -5.36
C VAL A 97 5.00 2.92 -6.80
N ASP A 98 3.91 3.35 -7.42
CA ASP A 98 3.55 3.06 -8.81
C ASP A 98 3.62 4.32 -9.69
N LEU A 99 3.77 4.11 -11.01
CA LEU A 99 3.67 5.19 -11.99
C LEU A 99 2.27 5.82 -12.00
N ASP A 100 2.19 7.14 -12.16
CA ASP A 100 0.93 7.81 -12.45
C ASP A 100 0.52 7.58 -13.90
N LEU A 101 -0.46 6.70 -14.09
CA LEU A 101 -1.04 6.35 -15.39
C LEU A 101 -2.43 6.99 -15.62
N THR A 102 -2.81 7.98 -14.82
CA THR A 102 -4.11 8.64 -14.90
C THR A 102 -4.33 9.29 -16.26
N ASP A 103 -3.34 10.03 -16.76
CA ASP A 103 -3.41 10.65 -18.09
C ASP A 103 -3.44 9.62 -19.20
N VAL A 104 -2.64 8.57 -19.11
CA VAL A 104 -2.63 7.48 -20.08
C VAL A 104 -4.00 6.82 -20.18
N ARG A 105 -4.61 6.48 -19.05
CA ARG A 105 -5.95 5.88 -19.01
C ARG A 105 -7.01 6.81 -19.57
N ARG A 106 -6.95 8.11 -19.25
CA ARG A 106 -7.88 9.11 -19.77
C ARG A 106 -7.77 9.25 -21.28
N GLN A 107 -6.57 9.35 -21.84
CA GLN A 107 -6.34 9.48 -23.28
C GLN A 107 -6.75 8.22 -24.04
N LEU A 108 -6.45 7.03 -23.49
CA LEU A 108 -6.92 5.77 -24.08
C LEU A 108 -8.43 5.70 -24.14
N LYS A 109 -9.13 6.08 -23.07
CA LYS A 109 -10.59 6.08 -23.06
C LYS A 109 -11.18 7.11 -24.04
N PHE A 110 -10.50 8.23 -24.26
CA PHE A 110 -10.93 9.27 -25.19
C PHE A 110 -10.76 8.86 -26.65
N HIS A 111 -9.58 8.32 -27.00
CA HIS A 111 -9.26 7.95 -28.39
C HIS A 111 -9.80 6.58 -28.81
N PHE A 112 -9.97 5.66 -27.86
CA PHE A 112 -10.40 4.28 -28.10
C PHE A 112 -11.53 3.88 -27.12
N PRO A 113 -12.71 4.51 -27.20
CA PRO A 113 -13.78 4.31 -26.22
C PRO A 113 -14.30 2.88 -26.15
N ASP A 114 -14.25 2.15 -27.27
CA ASP A 114 -14.75 0.77 -27.42
C ASP A 114 -13.67 -0.29 -27.09
N ALA A 115 -12.40 0.11 -26.99
CA ALA A 115 -11.31 -0.80 -26.69
C ALA A 115 -11.33 -1.24 -25.21
N LYS A 116 -11.38 -2.55 -24.99
CA LYS A 116 -11.34 -3.13 -23.63
C LYS A 116 -9.91 -3.35 -23.18
N VAL A 117 -9.15 -2.26 -22.98
CA VAL A 117 -7.75 -2.30 -22.57
C VAL A 117 -7.56 -1.82 -21.14
N LYS A 118 -6.60 -2.44 -20.44
CA LYS A 118 -6.13 -2.05 -19.12
C LYS A 118 -4.67 -1.66 -19.21
N VAL A 119 -4.29 -0.62 -18.48
CA VAL A 119 -2.91 -0.16 -18.35
C VAL A 119 -2.52 -0.21 -16.88
N GLN A 120 -1.42 -0.87 -16.58
CA GLN A 120 -0.93 -1.10 -15.23
C GLN A 120 0.57 -0.80 -15.13
N SER A 121 1.00 -0.29 -14.00
CA SER A 121 2.42 -0.18 -13.64
C SER A 121 2.92 -1.56 -13.21
N VAL A 122 4.09 -1.96 -13.69
CA VAL A 122 4.79 -3.17 -13.28
C VAL A 122 6.24 -2.76 -13.00
N GLY A 123 6.49 -2.27 -11.78
CA GLY A 123 7.71 -1.54 -11.48
C GLY A 123 7.81 -0.29 -12.34
N GLU A 124 8.96 -0.06 -12.95
CA GLU A 124 9.20 1.08 -13.86
C GLU A 124 8.59 0.89 -15.26
N GLN A 125 8.04 -0.28 -15.56
CA GLN A 125 7.44 -0.61 -16.84
C GLN A 125 5.92 -0.42 -16.83
N VAL A 126 5.34 -0.27 -18.02
CA VAL A 126 3.90 -0.19 -18.22
C VAL A 126 3.43 -1.39 -19.03
N ALA A 127 2.54 -2.18 -18.45
CA ALA A 127 1.87 -3.28 -19.11
C ALA A 127 0.53 -2.81 -19.69
N VAL A 128 0.29 -3.13 -20.96
CA VAL A 128 -0.98 -2.91 -21.65
C VAL A 128 -1.58 -4.28 -21.97
N SER A 129 -2.80 -4.51 -21.54
CA SER A 129 -3.50 -5.80 -21.76
C SER A 129 -4.95 -5.56 -22.11
N GLY A 130 -5.55 -6.48 -22.87
CA GLY A 130 -6.96 -6.38 -23.24
C GLY A 130 -7.27 -6.96 -24.59
N VAL A 131 -8.45 -6.61 -25.12
CA VAL A 131 -8.96 -7.06 -26.42
C VAL A 131 -9.31 -5.84 -27.26
N VAL A 132 -8.91 -5.87 -28.52
CA VAL A 132 -9.18 -4.84 -29.53
C VAL A 132 -9.70 -5.51 -30.83
N ASP A 133 -10.40 -4.74 -31.66
CA ASP A 133 -11.07 -5.25 -32.83
C ASP A 133 -10.13 -5.49 -34.03
N SER A 134 -8.96 -4.86 -34.03
CA SER A 134 -8.00 -4.96 -35.14
C SER A 134 -6.54 -4.79 -34.68
N GLU A 135 -5.61 -5.28 -35.50
CA GLU A 135 -4.18 -5.06 -35.33
C GLU A 135 -3.80 -3.57 -35.44
N GLY A 136 -4.46 -2.84 -36.35
CA GLY A 136 -4.24 -1.39 -36.49
C GLY A 136 -4.58 -0.65 -35.18
N THR A 137 -5.72 -0.95 -34.57
CA THR A 137 -6.13 -0.37 -33.29
C THR A 137 -5.10 -0.71 -32.18
N ARG A 138 -4.59 -1.95 -32.16
CA ARG A 138 -3.55 -2.36 -31.23
C ARG A 138 -2.29 -1.48 -31.36
N ASP A 139 -1.82 -1.30 -32.58
CA ASP A 139 -0.58 -0.56 -32.86
C ASP A 139 -0.75 0.94 -32.57
N ASP A 140 -1.92 1.51 -32.79
CA ASP A 140 -2.28 2.88 -32.43
C ASP A 140 -2.27 3.09 -30.92
N ILE A 141 -2.81 2.13 -30.17
CA ILE A 141 -2.80 2.13 -28.71
C ILE A 141 -1.34 2.12 -28.18
N TYR A 142 -0.50 1.23 -28.70
CA TYR A 142 0.92 1.18 -28.29
C TYR A 142 1.66 2.48 -28.60
N ARG A 143 1.44 3.07 -29.78
CA ARG A 143 2.03 4.37 -30.14
C ARG A 143 1.57 5.50 -29.22
N LEU A 144 0.29 5.54 -28.89
CA LEU A 144 -0.25 6.54 -27.96
C LEU A 144 0.38 6.39 -26.57
N VAL A 145 0.38 5.19 -26.01
CA VAL A 145 0.95 4.91 -24.68
C VAL A 145 2.44 5.29 -24.65
N ALA A 146 3.22 4.86 -25.65
CA ALA A 146 4.63 5.18 -25.74
C ALA A 146 4.89 6.71 -25.83
N SER A 147 4.08 7.43 -26.61
CA SER A 147 4.21 8.89 -26.75
C SER A 147 3.89 9.64 -25.45
N LEU A 148 2.95 9.14 -24.65
CA LEU A 148 2.57 9.76 -23.36
C LEU A 148 3.61 9.48 -22.28
N LEU A 149 4.21 8.30 -22.27
CA LEU A 149 5.26 7.93 -21.33
C LEU A 149 6.58 8.66 -21.64
N GLY A 150 6.96 8.78 -22.92
CA GLY A 150 8.16 9.50 -23.34
C GLY A 150 8.14 11.01 -23.10
N ARG A 151 6.97 11.60 -22.83
CA ARG A 151 6.84 13.05 -22.47
C ARG A 151 7.05 13.33 -20.99
N LYS A 152 7.08 12.31 -20.13
CA LYS A 152 7.23 12.46 -18.67
C LYS A 152 8.69 12.29 -18.18
N ASN A 153 9.64 12.06 -19.09
CA ASN A 153 11.09 11.96 -18.80
C ASN A 153 11.83 13.25 -19.09
#